data_9c6e4b2a03b788536438fbc61bb41cd1
#
_entry.id   9c6e4b2a03b788536438fbc61bb41cd1
#
_cell.length_a   1.000
_cell.length_b   1.000
_cell.length_c   1.000
_cell.angle_alpha   90.00
_cell.angle_beta   90.00
_cell.angle_gamma   90.00
#
_symmetry.space_group_name_H-M   'P 1'
#
loop_
_entity.id
_entity.type
_entity.pdbx_description
1 polymer ?
#
loop_
_entity_poly.entity_id
_entity_poly.type
_entity_poly.pdbx_seq_one_letter_code
_entity_poly.pdbx_strand_id
1 'polypeptide(L)'
;MALLSSCGGVDTPKNTAFELSGTLSNTAGGETIYLEELSPVGKALLDSATLDDKGNFAFTHTAPSAGFYRVKVNEANFAMLVLDSTQKIKLAADIKDLGNTYKVEGSPDTKVFLDFNELGKVIQVRSDSLQRAFQAAMGVIKMDSLKVDSLNNVFEPVYMNMMLGHQESVADIVSKNSSSLASLAGIQQLDPDKYLDVYKKVYADLSAKFPGSKYLDKLRQDIDSYSKVAGGNAAPDFTFNTPEGKPLALSSFRGKVVLVDFWASWCGPCRKENPNVVRLYKKYHDKGFEVLGVSLDESKEKWIAAIKKDGLIWNHVSDLKGWSSQACALYGIEAIPFTILLDKEGKIIAKSLRGRALEDKLEELF
;
A
#
# COMPACT_ATOMS: atom_id res chain seq x y z
N MET A 1 48.22 -29.15 -41.51
CA MET A 1 47.90 -28.33 -40.39
C MET A 1 46.56 -27.63 -40.71
N ALA A 2 45.47 -28.20 -40.32
CA ALA A 2 44.13 -27.69 -40.65
C ALA A 2 43.60 -26.93 -39.44
N LEU A 3 43.33 -25.63 -39.63
CA LEU A 3 42.68 -24.77 -38.64
C LEU A 3 41.16 -24.99 -38.72
N LEU A 4 40.59 -25.60 -37.71
CA LEU A 4 39.15 -25.68 -37.49
C LEU A 4 38.68 -24.35 -36.94
N SER A 5 37.96 -23.57 -37.77
CA SER A 5 37.24 -22.37 -37.39
C SER A 5 35.92 -22.81 -36.69
N SER A 6 35.84 -22.58 -35.41
CA SER A 6 34.60 -22.75 -34.63
C SER A 6 33.69 -21.56 -34.93
N CYS A 7 32.65 -21.77 -35.72
CA CYS A 7 31.54 -20.80 -35.80
C CYS A 7 30.71 -20.90 -34.52
N GLY A 8 30.88 -19.93 -33.62
CA GLY A 8 29.93 -19.68 -32.54
C GLY A 8 28.59 -19.33 -33.15
N GLY A 9 27.59 -20.17 -32.91
CA GLY A 9 26.20 -19.85 -33.25
C GLY A 9 25.75 -18.59 -32.49
N VAL A 10 25.42 -17.57 -33.23
CA VAL A 10 24.67 -16.43 -32.68
C VAL A 10 23.29 -16.97 -32.37
N ASP A 11 22.97 -17.10 -31.07
CA ASP A 11 21.61 -17.38 -30.63
C ASP A 11 20.70 -16.31 -31.21
N THR A 12 19.90 -16.69 -32.19
CA THR A 12 18.79 -15.86 -32.68
C THR A 12 17.89 -15.56 -31.49
N PRO A 13 17.51 -14.28 -31.24
CA PRO A 13 16.61 -13.95 -30.15
C PRO A 13 15.30 -14.75 -30.32
N LYS A 14 14.93 -15.49 -29.26
CA LYS A 14 13.65 -16.19 -29.19
C LYS A 14 12.56 -15.17 -29.54
N ASN A 15 11.65 -15.55 -30.43
CA ASN A 15 10.50 -14.77 -30.81
C ASN A 15 9.73 -14.37 -29.53
N THR A 16 9.79 -13.08 -29.17
CA THR A 16 9.26 -12.53 -27.93
C THR A 16 7.91 -11.85 -28.14
N ALA A 17 7.17 -12.29 -29.17
CA ALA A 17 5.83 -11.78 -29.47
C ALA A 17 4.78 -12.56 -28.69
N PHE A 18 3.87 -11.86 -28.00
CA PHE A 18 2.62 -12.48 -27.58
C PHE A 18 1.57 -12.28 -28.68
N GLU A 19 0.60 -13.18 -28.75
CA GLU A 19 -0.57 -13.05 -29.62
C GLU A 19 -1.78 -12.75 -28.74
N LEU A 20 -2.41 -11.58 -28.93
CA LEU A 20 -3.65 -11.21 -28.26
C LEU A 20 -4.76 -11.03 -29.30
N SER A 21 -5.76 -11.88 -29.22
CA SER A 21 -6.96 -11.82 -30.05
C SER A 21 -8.20 -11.88 -29.18
N GLY A 22 -9.35 -11.52 -29.73
CA GLY A 22 -10.57 -11.58 -28.94
C GLY A 22 -11.82 -11.19 -29.71
N THR A 23 -12.93 -11.17 -28.97
CA THR A 23 -14.24 -10.77 -29.48
C THR A 23 -14.91 -9.86 -28.45
N LEU A 24 -15.36 -8.69 -28.90
CA LEU A 24 -16.12 -7.77 -28.08
C LEU A 24 -17.60 -7.80 -28.54
N SER A 25 -18.47 -8.09 -27.57
CA SER A 25 -19.93 -8.04 -27.82
C SER A 25 -20.47 -6.62 -27.74
N ASN A 26 -21.70 -6.40 -28.19
CA ASN A 26 -22.40 -5.10 -28.17
C ASN A 26 -21.68 -3.99 -28.95
N THR A 27 -20.88 -4.35 -29.94
CA THR A 27 -20.22 -3.46 -30.91
C THR A 27 -21.13 -3.25 -32.13
N ALA A 28 -20.98 -2.10 -32.79
CA ALA A 28 -21.58 -1.85 -34.10
C ALA A 28 -20.65 -2.26 -35.25
N GLY A 29 -19.42 -2.62 -34.98
CA GLY A 29 -18.31 -2.79 -35.93
C GLY A 29 -17.64 -1.47 -36.28
N GLY A 30 -16.36 -1.54 -36.58
CA GLY A 30 -15.58 -0.34 -36.97
C GLY A 30 -15.03 0.49 -35.82
N GLU A 31 -15.34 0.15 -34.55
CA GLU A 31 -14.72 0.81 -33.40
C GLU A 31 -13.24 0.44 -33.30
N THR A 32 -12.44 1.42 -32.90
CA THR A 32 -11.01 1.23 -32.66
C THR A 32 -10.74 0.97 -31.19
N ILE A 33 -9.98 -0.08 -30.91
CA ILE A 33 -9.43 -0.41 -29.60
C ILE A 33 -7.92 -0.27 -29.60
N TYR A 34 -7.36 -0.02 -28.44
CA TYR A 34 -5.94 0.28 -28.26
C TYR A 34 -5.30 -0.69 -27.28
N LEU A 35 -4.08 -1.11 -27.57
CA LEU A 35 -3.21 -1.86 -26.67
C LEU A 35 -2.15 -0.94 -26.11
N GLU A 36 -2.06 -0.85 -24.80
CA GLU A 36 -1.05 -0.05 -24.09
C GLU A 36 -0.25 -0.89 -23.12
N GLU A 37 1.05 -0.62 -23.01
CA GLU A 37 1.89 -1.07 -21.91
C GLU A 37 1.81 -0.07 -20.75
N LEU A 38 1.70 -0.60 -19.52
CA LEU A 38 1.76 0.18 -18.29
C LEU A 38 3.10 -0.14 -17.59
N SER A 39 3.90 0.88 -17.34
CA SER A 39 5.19 0.71 -16.68
C SER A 39 5.36 1.73 -15.56
N PRO A 40 6.33 1.53 -14.63
CA PRO A 40 6.60 2.50 -13.57
C PRO A 40 6.97 3.90 -14.07
N VAL A 41 7.41 4.02 -15.34
CA VAL A 41 7.79 5.29 -15.95
C VAL A 41 6.68 5.90 -16.83
N GLY A 42 5.55 5.24 -16.97
CA GLY A 42 4.40 5.76 -17.72
C GLY A 42 3.69 4.74 -18.59
N LYS A 43 2.84 5.25 -19.49
CA LYS A 43 2.03 4.48 -20.43
C LYS A 43 2.60 4.62 -21.84
N ALA A 44 2.64 3.52 -22.59
CA ALA A 44 3.05 3.51 -24.00
C ALA A 44 1.97 2.86 -24.86
N LEU A 45 1.46 3.56 -25.88
CA LEU A 45 0.61 2.97 -26.90
C LEU A 45 1.47 2.04 -27.75
N LEU A 46 1.06 0.78 -27.85
CA LEU A 46 1.79 -0.25 -28.59
C LEU A 46 1.15 -0.54 -29.95
N ASP A 47 -0.18 -0.64 -29.98
CA ASP A 47 -0.91 -1.03 -31.17
C ASP A 47 -2.35 -0.54 -31.10
N SER A 48 -3.04 -0.60 -32.24
CA SER A 48 -4.48 -0.37 -32.36
C SER A 48 -5.10 -1.36 -33.34
N ALA A 49 -6.33 -1.74 -33.09
CA ALA A 49 -7.09 -2.64 -33.98
C ALA A 49 -8.49 -2.09 -34.16
N THR A 50 -9.02 -2.21 -35.41
CA THR A 50 -10.42 -1.93 -35.73
C THR A 50 -11.20 -3.23 -35.62
N LEU A 51 -12.34 -3.19 -34.94
CA LEU A 51 -13.22 -4.35 -34.80
C LEU A 51 -13.90 -4.66 -36.15
N ASP A 52 -13.98 -5.94 -36.47
CA ASP A 52 -14.82 -6.38 -37.59
C ASP A 52 -16.32 -6.32 -37.22
N ASP A 53 -17.20 -6.62 -38.18
CA ASP A 53 -18.66 -6.63 -38.00
C ASP A 53 -19.15 -7.62 -36.94
N LYS A 54 -18.28 -8.56 -36.51
CA LYS A 54 -18.54 -9.55 -35.45
C LYS A 54 -17.90 -9.19 -34.16
N GLY A 55 -17.20 -8.04 -34.09
CA GLY A 55 -16.47 -7.58 -32.94
C GLY A 55 -15.11 -8.29 -32.70
N ASN A 56 -14.58 -8.99 -33.70
CA ASN A 56 -13.29 -9.64 -33.58
C ASN A 56 -12.14 -8.64 -33.78
N PHE A 57 -11.04 -8.90 -33.08
CA PHE A 57 -9.79 -8.17 -33.21
C PHE A 57 -8.57 -9.08 -32.98
N ALA A 58 -7.42 -8.64 -33.42
CA ALA A 58 -6.13 -9.26 -33.11
C ALA A 58 -5.02 -8.22 -33.05
N PHE A 59 -4.17 -8.35 -32.05
CA PHE A 59 -2.90 -7.64 -31.96
C PHE A 59 -1.76 -8.64 -32.07
N THR A 60 -0.67 -8.23 -32.70
CA THR A 60 0.58 -8.98 -32.66
C THR A 60 1.68 -8.01 -32.28
N HIS A 61 2.14 -8.11 -31.06
CA HIS A 61 3.13 -7.20 -30.51
C HIS A 61 4.32 -7.96 -29.91
N THR A 62 5.50 -7.43 -30.12
CA THR A 62 6.72 -7.94 -29.49
C THR A 62 6.91 -7.28 -28.15
N ALA A 63 6.74 -8.02 -27.06
CA ALA A 63 7.01 -7.54 -25.72
C ALA A 63 8.42 -7.97 -25.27
N PRO A 64 9.30 -7.05 -24.90
CA PRO A 64 10.67 -7.39 -24.47
C PRO A 64 10.70 -8.13 -23.13
N SER A 65 9.65 -8.00 -22.33
CA SER A 65 9.53 -8.61 -21.00
C SER A 65 8.07 -8.80 -20.59
N ALA A 66 7.86 -9.64 -19.57
CA ALA A 66 6.57 -9.71 -18.89
C ALA A 66 6.19 -8.33 -18.31
N GLY A 67 4.89 -7.99 -18.34
CA GLY A 67 4.44 -6.65 -17.97
C GLY A 67 2.95 -6.53 -17.74
N PHE A 68 2.56 -5.32 -17.38
CA PHE A 68 1.16 -4.91 -17.27
C PHE A 68 0.74 -4.22 -18.55
N TYR A 69 -0.41 -4.63 -19.06
CA TYR A 69 -0.99 -4.12 -20.32
C TYR A 69 -2.45 -3.78 -20.10
N ARG A 70 -3.01 -2.96 -20.98
CA ARG A 70 -4.45 -2.76 -21.03
C ARG A 70 -4.95 -2.73 -22.47
N VAL A 71 -6.08 -3.37 -22.69
CA VAL A 71 -6.91 -3.17 -23.88
C VAL A 71 -7.97 -2.14 -23.53
N LYS A 72 -8.05 -1.05 -24.26
CA LYS A 72 -8.98 0.04 -23.97
C LYS A 72 -9.76 0.50 -25.18
N VAL A 73 -10.96 1.00 -24.93
CA VAL A 73 -11.75 1.83 -25.86
C VAL A 73 -11.42 3.30 -25.58
N ASN A 74 -11.35 3.67 -24.29
CA ASN A 74 -10.97 5.01 -23.81
C ASN A 74 -10.35 4.91 -22.41
N GLU A 75 -10.01 6.06 -21.80
CA GLU A 75 -9.32 6.08 -20.50
C GLU A 75 -10.14 5.49 -19.33
N ALA A 76 -11.47 5.51 -19.42
CA ALA A 76 -12.36 5.00 -18.37
C ALA A 76 -12.82 3.55 -18.62
N ASN A 77 -12.71 3.04 -19.86
CA ASN A 77 -13.21 1.73 -20.25
C ASN A 77 -12.09 0.86 -20.82
N PHE A 78 -11.53 -0.01 -19.98
CA PHE A 78 -10.37 -0.85 -20.29
C PHE A 78 -10.40 -2.18 -19.54
N ALA A 79 -9.72 -3.19 -20.09
CA ALA A 79 -9.40 -4.47 -19.47
C ALA A 79 -7.90 -4.52 -19.15
N MET A 80 -7.55 -4.83 -17.90
CA MET A 80 -6.18 -4.97 -17.45
C MET A 80 -5.67 -6.40 -17.68
N LEU A 81 -4.46 -6.51 -18.20
CA LEU A 81 -3.82 -7.78 -18.50
C LEU A 81 -2.42 -7.81 -17.87
N VAL A 82 -2.01 -9.00 -17.39
CA VAL A 82 -0.64 -9.28 -16.97
C VAL A 82 -0.11 -10.35 -17.91
N LEU A 83 0.79 -9.96 -18.82
CA LEU A 83 1.21 -10.79 -19.94
C LEU A 83 2.70 -11.09 -19.88
N ASP A 84 3.07 -12.27 -20.38
CA ASP A 84 4.43 -12.69 -20.65
C ASP A 84 4.63 -12.83 -22.16
N SER A 85 5.85 -12.74 -22.65
CA SER A 85 6.25 -12.59 -24.06
C SER A 85 5.98 -13.81 -24.96
N THR A 86 5.46 -14.91 -24.43
CA THR A 86 5.25 -16.14 -25.21
C THR A 86 3.81 -16.63 -25.21
N GLN A 87 2.88 -15.83 -24.69
CA GLN A 87 1.51 -16.27 -24.46
C GLN A 87 0.63 -16.05 -25.69
N LYS A 88 -0.35 -16.95 -25.87
CA LYS A 88 -1.46 -16.80 -26.80
C LYS A 88 -2.73 -16.53 -26.03
N ILE A 89 -3.21 -15.30 -26.07
CA ILE A 89 -4.27 -14.79 -25.23
C ILE A 89 -5.54 -14.62 -26.06
N LYS A 90 -6.66 -15.07 -25.48
CA LYS A 90 -8.00 -14.78 -25.97
C LYS A 90 -8.75 -13.94 -24.97
N LEU A 91 -9.27 -12.79 -25.40
CA LEU A 91 -10.06 -11.87 -24.59
C LEU A 91 -11.49 -11.81 -25.14
N ALA A 92 -12.47 -11.99 -24.27
CA ALA A 92 -13.87 -11.77 -24.55
C ALA A 92 -14.46 -10.76 -23.56
N ALA A 93 -15.19 -9.75 -24.02
CA ALA A 93 -15.79 -8.75 -23.16
C ALA A 93 -17.01 -8.07 -23.82
N ASP A 94 -17.76 -7.30 -23.05
CA ASP A 94 -18.69 -6.30 -23.56
C ASP A 94 -17.94 -4.99 -23.81
N ILE A 95 -18.01 -4.43 -25.04
CA ILE A 95 -17.32 -3.19 -25.40
C ILE A 95 -17.76 -1.99 -24.55
N LYS A 96 -18.98 -2.03 -24.01
CA LYS A 96 -19.53 -0.95 -23.17
C LYS A 96 -18.98 -0.95 -21.76
N ASP A 97 -18.46 -2.10 -21.29
CA ASP A 97 -17.93 -2.27 -19.94
C ASP A 97 -16.83 -3.34 -19.91
N LEU A 98 -15.67 -3.02 -20.52
CA LEU A 98 -14.55 -3.94 -20.57
C LEU A 98 -14.12 -4.37 -19.15
N GLY A 99 -13.94 -3.43 -18.27
CA GLY A 99 -13.34 -3.65 -16.93
C GLY A 99 -14.09 -4.64 -16.05
N ASN A 100 -15.42 -4.74 -16.19
CA ASN A 100 -16.24 -5.63 -15.38
C ASN A 100 -16.63 -6.93 -16.08
N THR A 101 -16.52 -6.99 -17.41
CA THR A 101 -17.06 -8.10 -18.18
C THR A 101 -16.00 -8.99 -18.84
N TYR A 102 -14.72 -8.53 -18.89
CA TYR A 102 -13.72 -9.28 -19.62
C TYR A 102 -13.37 -10.63 -19.00
N LYS A 103 -13.16 -11.59 -19.88
CA LYS A 103 -12.66 -12.92 -19.58
C LYS A 103 -11.41 -13.15 -20.42
N VAL A 104 -10.42 -13.80 -19.83
CA VAL A 104 -9.13 -14.05 -20.47
C VAL A 104 -8.77 -15.52 -20.38
N GLU A 105 -8.37 -16.08 -21.51
CA GLU A 105 -7.75 -17.40 -21.60
C GLU A 105 -6.29 -17.24 -22.06
N GLY A 106 -5.42 -18.18 -21.66
CA GLY A 106 -4.03 -18.19 -22.08
C GLY A 106 -3.07 -17.33 -21.26
N SER A 107 -3.57 -16.59 -20.24
CA SER A 107 -2.74 -15.82 -19.31
C SER A 107 -3.01 -16.21 -17.86
N PRO A 108 -2.19 -17.10 -17.26
CA PRO A 108 -2.31 -17.43 -15.84
C PRO A 108 -2.13 -16.21 -14.93
N ASP A 109 -1.21 -15.31 -15.25
CA ASP A 109 -0.96 -14.10 -14.45
C ASP A 109 -2.15 -13.13 -14.47
N THR A 110 -2.84 -12.97 -15.62
CA THR A 110 -4.09 -12.19 -15.67
C THR A 110 -5.19 -12.82 -14.83
N LYS A 111 -5.26 -14.15 -14.77
CA LYS A 111 -6.22 -14.83 -13.89
C LYS A 111 -5.97 -14.50 -12.43
N VAL A 112 -4.72 -14.55 -11.97
CA VAL A 112 -4.35 -14.15 -10.59
C VAL A 112 -4.74 -12.68 -10.33
N PHE A 113 -4.52 -11.79 -11.30
CA PHE A 113 -4.95 -10.39 -11.19
C PHE A 113 -6.47 -10.25 -11.03
N LEU A 114 -7.25 -11.04 -11.80
CA LEU A 114 -8.71 -11.08 -11.68
C LEU A 114 -9.18 -11.61 -10.32
N ASP A 115 -8.49 -12.59 -9.75
CA ASP A 115 -8.80 -13.10 -8.40
C ASP A 115 -8.68 -11.98 -7.34
N PHE A 116 -7.68 -11.09 -7.44
CA PHE A 116 -7.58 -9.90 -6.58
C PHE A 116 -8.74 -8.92 -6.81
N ASN A 117 -9.14 -8.69 -8.05
CA ASN A 117 -10.27 -7.81 -8.35
C ASN A 117 -11.59 -8.34 -7.77
N GLU A 118 -11.81 -9.64 -7.83
CA GLU A 118 -13.00 -10.26 -7.22
C GLU A 118 -12.99 -10.12 -5.69
N LEU A 119 -11.85 -10.32 -5.02
CA LEU A 119 -11.73 -10.03 -3.59
C LEU A 119 -12.01 -8.55 -3.29
N GLY A 120 -11.49 -7.64 -4.12
CA GLY A 120 -11.73 -6.21 -4.00
C GLY A 120 -13.22 -5.85 -4.11
N LYS A 121 -13.96 -6.45 -5.04
CA LYS A 121 -15.41 -6.27 -5.16
C LYS A 121 -16.17 -6.76 -3.92
N VAL A 122 -15.80 -7.93 -3.41
CA VAL A 122 -16.43 -8.51 -2.22
C VAL A 122 -16.22 -7.60 -0.99
N ILE A 123 -15.00 -7.12 -0.76
CA ILE A 123 -14.72 -6.25 0.38
C ILE A 123 -15.42 -4.90 0.25
N GLN A 124 -15.49 -4.33 -0.97
CA GLN A 124 -16.20 -3.08 -1.24
C GLN A 124 -17.70 -3.20 -0.89
N VAL A 125 -18.38 -4.24 -1.37
CA VAL A 125 -19.80 -4.47 -1.07
C VAL A 125 -20.05 -4.60 0.43
N ARG A 126 -19.18 -5.32 1.15
CA ARG A 126 -19.28 -5.47 2.61
C ARG A 126 -19.02 -4.13 3.33
N SER A 127 -18.02 -3.38 2.91
CA SER A 127 -17.68 -2.06 3.45
C SER A 127 -18.84 -1.07 3.27
N ASP A 128 -19.42 -1.01 2.08
CA ASP A 128 -20.58 -0.14 1.77
C ASP A 128 -21.80 -0.53 2.62
N SER A 129 -22.02 -1.82 2.85
CA SER A 129 -23.10 -2.31 3.71
C SER A 129 -22.90 -1.89 5.16
N LEU A 130 -21.68 -2.05 5.69
CA LEU A 130 -21.31 -1.66 7.04
C LEU A 130 -21.42 -0.14 7.23
N GLN A 131 -20.97 0.63 6.24
CA GLN A 131 -21.06 2.10 6.26
C GLN A 131 -22.52 2.57 6.28
N ARG A 132 -23.41 1.97 5.46
CA ARG A 132 -24.85 2.28 5.50
C ARG A 132 -25.47 1.96 6.85
N ALA A 133 -25.14 0.82 7.46
CA ALA A 133 -25.60 0.45 8.78
C ALA A 133 -25.14 1.44 9.85
N PHE A 134 -23.87 1.85 9.81
CA PHE A 134 -23.31 2.87 10.71
C PHE A 134 -24.03 4.22 10.56
N GLN A 135 -24.22 4.70 9.32
CA GLN A 135 -24.94 5.95 9.05
C GLN A 135 -26.39 5.91 9.53
N ALA A 136 -27.10 4.81 9.33
CA ALA A 136 -28.45 4.62 9.83
C ALA A 136 -28.49 4.69 11.37
N ALA A 137 -27.56 4.03 12.07
CA ALA A 137 -27.45 4.08 13.52
C ALA A 137 -27.09 5.48 14.02
N MET A 138 -26.19 6.20 13.35
CA MET A 138 -25.84 7.61 13.64
C MET A 138 -27.06 8.54 13.53
N GLY A 139 -27.92 8.33 12.54
CA GLY A 139 -29.17 9.10 12.37
C GLY A 139 -30.12 8.98 13.56
N VAL A 140 -30.12 7.85 14.26
CA VAL A 140 -30.97 7.61 15.43
C VAL A 140 -30.45 8.28 16.70
N ILE A 141 -29.11 8.36 16.89
CA ILE A 141 -28.49 8.84 18.15
C ILE A 141 -28.32 10.36 18.25
N LYS A 142 -28.74 11.10 17.23
CA LYS A 142 -28.74 12.60 17.21
C LYS A 142 -27.41 13.24 17.67
N MET A 143 -26.27 12.68 17.31
CA MET A 143 -24.92 13.20 17.61
C MET A 143 -24.57 13.30 19.12
N ASP A 144 -25.21 12.51 19.97
CA ASP A 144 -24.82 12.36 21.37
C ASP A 144 -23.45 11.67 21.46
N SER A 145 -22.45 12.35 22.01
CA SER A 145 -21.05 11.89 21.99
C SER A 145 -20.85 10.52 22.68
N LEU A 146 -21.49 10.27 23.80
CA LEU A 146 -21.39 8.98 24.52
C LEU A 146 -21.99 7.83 23.71
N LYS A 147 -23.04 8.10 22.96
CA LYS A 147 -23.67 7.11 22.08
C LYS A 147 -22.86 6.89 20.81
N VAL A 148 -22.17 7.93 20.31
CA VAL A 148 -21.23 7.80 19.18
C VAL A 148 -20.07 6.89 19.57
N ASP A 149 -19.47 7.07 20.75
CA ASP A 149 -18.39 6.20 21.24
C ASP A 149 -18.86 4.74 21.42
N SER A 150 -20.06 4.56 21.98
CA SER A 150 -20.66 3.22 22.09
C SER A 150 -20.89 2.58 20.71
N LEU A 151 -21.31 3.37 19.70
CA LEU A 151 -21.50 2.90 18.35
C LEU A 151 -20.16 2.51 17.68
N ASN A 152 -19.14 3.35 17.82
CA ASN A 152 -17.80 3.05 17.32
C ASN A 152 -17.26 1.75 17.94
N ASN A 153 -17.43 1.53 19.24
CA ASN A 153 -17.02 0.29 19.92
C ASN A 153 -17.69 -0.98 19.35
N VAL A 154 -18.85 -0.86 18.69
CA VAL A 154 -19.50 -1.97 18.01
C VAL A 154 -19.04 -2.13 16.58
N PHE A 155 -18.93 -1.03 15.82
CA PHE A 155 -18.66 -1.09 14.39
C PHE A 155 -17.17 -1.24 14.05
N GLU A 156 -16.28 -0.63 14.83
CA GLU A 156 -14.83 -0.68 14.59
C GLU A 156 -14.27 -2.11 14.62
N PRO A 157 -14.57 -2.98 15.62
CA PRO A 157 -14.12 -4.37 15.59
C PRO A 157 -14.65 -5.15 14.39
N VAL A 158 -15.88 -4.90 13.95
CA VAL A 158 -16.45 -5.55 12.76
C VAL A 158 -15.70 -5.15 11.50
N TYR A 159 -15.41 -3.84 11.34
CA TYR A 159 -14.61 -3.32 10.23
C TYR A 159 -13.20 -3.89 10.25
N MET A 160 -12.53 -3.87 11.40
CA MET A 160 -11.16 -4.39 11.53
C MET A 160 -11.07 -5.88 11.21
N ASN A 161 -11.99 -6.71 11.72
CA ASN A 161 -12.03 -8.13 11.41
C ASN A 161 -12.28 -8.39 9.93
N MET A 162 -13.16 -7.59 9.30
CA MET A 162 -13.42 -7.68 7.87
C MET A 162 -12.18 -7.36 7.04
N MET A 163 -11.43 -6.31 7.40
CA MET A 163 -10.18 -5.93 6.73
C MET A 163 -9.06 -6.95 6.95
N LEU A 164 -8.93 -7.49 8.17
CA LEU A 164 -7.97 -8.55 8.46
C LEU A 164 -8.24 -9.80 7.62
N GLY A 165 -9.50 -10.27 7.55
CA GLY A 165 -9.87 -11.42 6.73
C GLY A 165 -9.64 -11.19 5.23
N HIS A 166 -9.84 -9.95 4.75
CA HIS A 166 -9.48 -9.58 3.38
C HIS A 166 -7.97 -9.71 3.15
N GLN A 167 -7.15 -9.10 4.01
CA GLN A 167 -5.68 -9.19 3.90
C GLN A 167 -5.18 -10.63 3.96
N GLU A 168 -5.75 -11.49 4.81
CA GLU A 168 -5.41 -12.91 4.87
C GLU A 168 -5.72 -13.63 3.56
N SER A 169 -6.87 -13.33 2.94
CA SER A 169 -7.25 -13.88 1.64
C SER A 169 -6.30 -13.43 0.52
N VAL A 170 -5.94 -12.14 0.51
CA VAL A 170 -4.95 -11.58 -0.43
C VAL A 170 -3.59 -12.23 -0.22
N ALA A 171 -3.12 -12.33 1.02
CA ALA A 171 -1.83 -12.95 1.35
C ALA A 171 -1.74 -14.43 0.93
N ASP A 172 -2.83 -15.17 1.05
CA ASP A 172 -2.92 -16.57 0.57
C ASP A 172 -2.75 -16.64 -0.95
N ILE A 173 -3.48 -15.80 -1.73
CA ILE A 173 -3.33 -15.75 -3.19
C ILE A 173 -1.91 -15.34 -3.58
N VAL A 174 -1.36 -14.28 -2.96
CA VAL A 174 0.02 -13.81 -3.23
C VAL A 174 1.04 -14.91 -2.93
N SER A 175 0.91 -15.59 -1.79
CA SER A 175 1.87 -16.64 -1.38
C SER A 175 1.88 -17.83 -2.33
N LYS A 176 0.71 -18.20 -2.86
CA LYS A 176 0.55 -19.27 -3.86
C LYS A 176 1.05 -18.88 -5.25
N ASN A 177 1.11 -17.58 -5.56
CA ASN A 177 1.45 -17.03 -6.87
C ASN A 177 2.63 -16.04 -6.81
N SER A 178 3.57 -16.23 -5.87
CA SER A 178 4.66 -15.27 -5.59
C SER A 178 5.59 -15.01 -6.79
N SER A 179 5.63 -15.91 -7.78
CA SER A 179 6.35 -15.75 -9.04
C SER A 179 5.53 -15.14 -10.18
N SER A 180 4.28 -14.74 -9.91
CA SER A 180 3.42 -13.99 -10.84
C SER A 180 3.61 -12.47 -10.67
N LEU A 181 3.78 -11.72 -11.78
CA LEU A 181 3.79 -10.25 -11.71
C LEU A 181 2.49 -9.67 -11.15
N ALA A 182 1.36 -10.38 -11.29
CA ALA A 182 0.09 -9.96 -10.69
C ALA A 182 0.18 -9.83 -9.17
N SER A 183 1.08 -10.57 -8.51
CA SER A 183 1.30 -10.47 -7.06
C SER A 183 1.79 -9.09 -6.60
N LEU A 184 2.38 -8.29 -7.51
CA LEU A 184 2.70 -6.89 -7.23
C LEU A 184 1.46 -6.04 -6.94
N ALA A 185 0.32 -6.35 -7.54
CA ALA A 185 -0.95 -5.68 -7.24
C ALA A 185 -1.55 -6.18 -5.91
N GLY A 186 -1.35 -7.46 -5.59
CA GLY A 186 -1.82 -8.06 -4.33
C GLY A 186 -1.07 -7.54 -3.11
N ILE A 187 0.26 -7.51 -3.15
CA ILE A 187 1.06 -7.08 -2.00
C ILE A 187 0.76 -5.64 -1.56
N GLN A 188 0.35 -4.77 -2.47
CA GLN A 188 -0.04 -3.37 -2.15
C GLN A 188 -1.27 -3.27 -1.25
N GLN A 189 -2.03 -4.35 -1.10
CA GLN A 189 -3.20 -4.43 -0.23
C GLN A 189 -2.86 -5.00 1.15
N LEU A 190 -1.62 -5.43 1.37
CA LEU A 190 -1.16 -6.05 2.60
C LEU A 190 -0.45 -5.03 3.50
N ASP A 191 -0.69 -5.14 4.81
CA ASP A 191 0.07 -4.38 5.80
C ASP A 191 1.52 -4.88 5.83
N PRO A 192 2.51 -4.03 5.47
CA PRO A 192 3.91 -4.44 5.44
C PRO A 192 4.44 -4.84 6.82
N ASP A 193 3.86 -4.36 7.91
CA ASP A 193 4.28 -4.73 9.27
C ASP A 193 3.92 -6.19 9.60
N LYS A 194 2.80 -6.67 9.08
CA LYS A 194 2.34 -8.05 9.27
C LYS A 194 2.89 -9.00 8.21
N TYR A 195 3.07 -8.54 6.98
CA TYR A 195 3.34 -9.37 5.82
C TYR A 195 4.70 -9.14 5.14
N LEU A 196 5.68 -8.56 5.85
CA LEU A 196 7.01 -8.27 5.28
C LEU A 196 7.68 -9.50 4.65
N ASP A 197 7.49 -10.68 5.22
CA ASP A 197 8.04 -11.91 4.66
C ASP A 197 7.39 -12.30 3.32
N VAL A 198 6.10 -11.97 3.13
CA VAL A 198 5.40 -12.15 1.84
C VAL A 198 5.99 -11.21 0.79
N TYR A 199 6.25 -9.93 1.15
CA TYR A 199 6.93 -8.97 0.28
C TYR A 199 8.31 -9.48 -0.15
N LYS A 200 9.13 -9.95 0.79
CA LYS A 200 10.46 -10.52 0.52
C LYS A 200 10.39 -11.75 -0.38
N LYS A 201 9.43 -12.64 -0.13
CA LYS A 201 9.23 -13.84 -0.96
C LYS A 201 8.86 -13.48 -2.39
N VAL A 202 7.90 -12.56 -2.60
CA VAL A 202 7.50 -12.08 -3.93
C VAL A 202 8.69 -11.46 -4.65
N TYR A 203 9.47 -10.62 -3.98
CA TYR A 203 10.67 -10.02 -4.56
C TYR A 203 11.69 -11.08 -4.99
N ALA A 204 11.97 -12.07 -4.14
CA ALA A 204 12.93 -13.13 -4.45
C ALA A 204 12.48 -13.96 -5.65
N ASP A 205 11.22 -14.41 -5.66
CA ASP A 205 10.69 -15.29 -6.72
C ASP A 205 10.58 -14.54 -8.07
N LEU A 206 10.13 -13.27 -8.05
CA LEU A 206 10.05 -12.45 -9.26
C LEU A 206 11.44 -12.03 -9.77
N SER A 207 12.41 -11.75 -8.89
CA SER A 207 13.79 -11.41 -9.30
C SER A 207 14.48 -12.61 -9.96
N ALA A 208 14.19 -13.83 -9.51
CA ALA A 208 14.69 -15.05 -10.13
C ALA A 208 14.05 -15.30 -11.51
N LYS A 209 12.74 -15.05 -11.64
CA LYS A 209 11.99 -15.28 -12.89
C LYS A 209 12.20 -14.17 -13.92
N PHE A 210 12.29 -12.92 -13.47
CA PHE A 210 12.37 -11.71 -14.32
C PHE A 210 13.56 -10.82 -13.89
N PRO A 211 14.81 -11.27 -14.08
CA PRO A 211 15.99 -10.52 -13.67
C PRO A 211 16.04 -9.15 -14.35
N GLY A 212 16.28 -8.09 -13.59
CA GLY A 212 16.34 -6.72 -14.09
C GLY A 212 14.99 -6.08 -14.43
N SER A 213 13.88 -6.67 -14.01
CA SER A 213 12.56 -6.09 -14.25
C SER A 213 12.37 -4.76 -13.52
N LYS A 214 12.03 -3.71 -14.27
CA LYS A 214 11.73 -2.35 -13.79
C LYS A 214 10.60 -2.29 -12.75
N TYR A 215 9.72 -3.29 -12.72
CA TYR A 215 8.62 -3.39 -11.77
C TYR A 215 9.08 -3.75 -10.34
N LEU A 216 10.29 -4.26 -10.18
CA LEU A 216 10.83 -4.71 -8.89
C LEU A 216 11.61 -3.62 -8.14
N ASP A 217 11.98 -2.53 -8.77
CA ASP A 217 12.77 -1.47 -8.14
C ASP A 217 12.04 -0.82 -6.96
N LYS A 218 10.76 -0.51 -7.15
CA LYS A 218 9.92 0.03 -6.06
C LYS A 218 9.76 -0.99 -4.93
N LEU A 219 9.45 -2.25 -5.27
CA LEU A 219 9.28 -3.31 -4.26
C LEU A 219 10.54 -3.51 -3.42
N ARG A 220 11.72 -3.47 -4.03
CA ARG A 220 13.01 -3.54 -3.32
C ARG A 220 13.17 -2.37 -2.34
N GLN A 221 12.92 -1.14 -2.80
CA GLN A 221 13.00 0.05 -1.95
C GLN A 221 12.03 -0.01 -0.77
N ASP A 222 10.81 -0.50 -1.00
CA ASP A 222 9.79 -0.67 0.03
C ASP A 222 10.23 -1.69 1.07
N ILE A 223 10.73 -2.86 0.65
CA ILE A 223 11.27 -3.90 1.55
C ILE A 223 12.43 -3.35 2.38
N ASP A 224 13.36 -2.61 1.77
CA ASP A 224 14.48 -2.00 2.47
C ASP A 224 14.00 -1.00 3.54
N SER A 225 13.00 -0.19 3.20
CA SER A 225 12.39 0.79 4.12
C SER A 225 11.65 0.11 5.27
N TYR A 226 10.76 -0.84 4.96
CA TYR A 226 9.99 -1.57 5.98
C TYR A 226 10.88 -2.41 6.88
N SER A 227 11.95 -3.01 6.33
CA SER A 227 12.90 -3.81 7.11
C SER A 227 13.64 -2.97 8.16
N LYS A 228 13.96 -1.71 7.87
CA LYS A 228 14.63 -0.81 8.83
C LYS A 228 13.79 -0.55 10.07
N VAL A 229 12.48 -0.47 9.90
CA VAL A 229 11.53 -0.12 10.97
C VAL A 229 10.66 -1.32 11.38
N ALA A 230 11.09 -2.54 11.09
CA ALA A 230 10.39 -3.74 11.52
C ALA A 230 10.48 -3.91 13.05
N GLY A 231 9.46 -4.55 13.62
CA GLY A 231 9.43 -4.86 15.05
C GLY A 231 10.68 -5.62 15.51
N GLY A 232 11.21 -5.29 16.69
CA GLY A 232 12.45 -5.81 17.25
C GLY A 232 13.71 -5.08 16.79
N ASN A 233 13.68 -4.28 15.74
CA ASN A 233 14.83 -3.49 15.30
C ASN A 233 14.98 -2.20 16.11
N ALA A 234 16.22 -1.72 16.23
CA ALA A 234 16.48 -0.39 16.77
C ALA A 234 15.82 0.67 15.88
N ALA A 235 15.06 1.57 16.50
CA ALA A 235 14.47 2.70 15.78
C ALA A 235 15.57 3.58 15.18
N PRO A 236 15.47 3.97 13.89
CA PRO A 236 16.37 4.94 13.29
C PRO A 236 16.43 6.23 14.10
N ASP A 237 17.63 6.68 14.47
CA ASP A 237 17.79 7.91 15.26
C ASP A 237 17.66 9.15 14.37
N PHE A 238 17.13 10.22 14.94
CA PHE A 238 17.06 11.54 14.33
C PHE A 238 17.18 12.63 15.40
N THR A 239 17.58 13.82 14.97
CA THR A 239 17.66 15.00 15.85
C THR A 239 16.95 16.17 15.17
N PHE A 240 15.91 16.69 15.83
CA PHE A 240 15.19 17.87 15.38
C PHE A 240 15.13 18.92 16.49
N ASN A 241 14.69 20.11 16.14
CA ASN A 241 14.59 21.22 17.08
C ASN A 241 13.28 21.18 17.87
N THR A 242 13.41 21.46 19.17
CA THR A 242 12.23 21.73 20.04
C THR A 242 11.57 23.06 19.67
N PRO A 243 10.39 23.39 20.23
CA PRO A 243 9.76 24.71 20.09
C PRO A 243 10.69 25.86 20.46
N GLU A 244 11.61 25.67 21.43
CA GLU A 244 12.60 26.65 21.86
C GLU A 244 13.82 26.72 20.92
N GLY A 245 13.89 25.87 19.89
CA GLY A 245 15.00 25.84 18.94
C GLY A 245 16.20 25.03 19.42
N LYS A 246 16.08 24.19 20.46
CA LYS A 246 17.16 23.34 20.97
C LYS A 246 17.12 21.99 20.26
N PRO A 247 18.25 21.42 19.83
CA PRO A 247 18.29 20.10 19.26
C PRO A 247 17.94 19.04 20.31
N LEU A 248 17.11 18.06 19.92
CA LEU A 248 16.71 16.94 20.75
C LEU A 248 16.72 15.66 19.89
N ALA A 249 17.50 14.68 20.29
CA ALA A 249 17.61 13.40 19.60
C ALA A 249 16.63 12.37 20.18
N LEU A 250 16.11 11.47 19.34
CA LEU A 250 15.29 10.35 19.81
C LEU A 250 16.09 9.46 20.78
N SER A 251 17.37 9.24 20.51
CA SER A 251 18.25 8.44 21.36
C SER A 251 18.43 8.97 22.78
N SER A 252 18.12 10.25 23.05
CA SER A 252 18.19 10.83 24.40
C SER A 252 17.13 10.27 25.36
N PHE A 253 16.15 9.53 24.84
CA PHE A 253 15.09 8.89 25.63
C PHE A 253 15.40 7.43 25.99
N ARG A 254 16.60 6.93 25.72
CA ARG A 254 17.02 5.58 26.13
C ARG A 254 16.81 5.38 27.63
N GLY A 255 16.41 4.17 28.04
CA GLY A 255 16.04 3.83 29.41
C GLY A 255 14.56 4.01 29.72
N LYS A 256 13.78 4.58 28.81
CA LYS A 256 12.33 4.74 28.91
C LYS A 256 11.59 3.97 27.83
N VAL A 257 10.34 3.61 28.08
CA VAL A 257 9.40 3.19 27.04
C VAL A 257 8.87 4.46 26.36
N VAL A 258 9.05 4.59 25.04
CA VAL A 258 8.80 5.86 24.34
C VAL A 258 7.74 5.67 23.27
N LEU A 259 6.67 6.48 23.34
CA LEU A 259 5.74 6.65 22.22
C LEU A 259 6.26 7.80 21.34
N VAL A 260 6.72 7.48 20.13
CA VAL A 260 7.02 8.48 19.10
C VAL A 260 5.73 8.71 18.33
N ASP A 261 5.16 9.92 18.48
CA ASP A 261 3.87 10.31 17.93
C ASP A 261 4.08 11.29 16.77
N PHE A 262 3.81 10.84 15.54
CA PHE A 262 3.88 11.66 14.33
C PHE A 262 2.54 12.30 14.07
N TRP A 263 2.49 13.62 14.19
CA TRP A 263 1.26 14.40 14.18
C TRP A 263 1.44 15.76 13.48
N ALA A 264 0.36 16.56 13.40
CA ALA A 264 0.44 17.93 12.97
C ALA A 264 -0.73 18.77 13.52
N SER A 265 -0.56 20.09 13.58
CA SER A 265 -1.61 21.03 14.04
C SER A 265 -2.88 20.98 13.17
N TRP A 266 -2.73 20.65 11.89
CA TRP A 266 -3.80 20.53 10.91
C TRP A 266 -4.41 19.10 10.84
N CYS A 267 -3.82 18.12 11.53
CA CYS A 267 -4.30 16.73 11.54
C CYS A 267 -5.49 16.59 12.52
N GLY A 268 -6.71 16.65 12.03
CA GLY A 268 -7.93 16.50 12.83
C GLY A 268 -7.98 15.20 13.65
N PRO A 269 -7.75 14.02 13.04
CA PRO A 269 -7.70 12.76 13.78
C PRO A 269 -6.62 12.70 14.87
N CYS A 270 -5.42 13.26 14.63
CA CYS A 270 -4.36 13.36 15.65
C CYS A 270 -4.83 14.15 16.86
N ARG A 271 -5.46 15.32 16.58
CA ARG A 271 -5.99 16.22 17.61
C ARG A 271 -7.11 15.58 18.45
N LYS A 272 -7.88 14.66 17.87
CA LYS A 272 -8.90 13.89 18.60
C LYS A 272 -8.29 12.84 19.52
N GLU A 273 -7.14 12.25 19.16
CA GLU A 273 -6.42 11.27 19.98
C GLU A 273 -5.62 11.90 21.13
N ASN A 274 -5.18 13.16 20.98
CA ASN A 274 -4.36 13.86 21.97
C ASN A 274 -4.87 13.77 23.43
N PRO A 275 -6.18 13.93 23.73
CA PRO A 275 -6.66 13.77 25.12
C PRO A 275 -6.41 12.39 25.71
N ASN A 276 -6.50 11.32 24.90
CA ASN A 276 -6.17 9.96 25.33
C ASN A 276 -4.69 9.83 25.64
N VAL A 277 -3.81 10.33 24.77
CA VAL A 277 -2.35 10.30 24.99
C VAL A 277 -1.98 11.09 26.25
N VAL A 278 -2.59 12.27 26.48
CA VAL A 278 -2.39 13.07 27.72
C VAL A 278 -2.79 12.26 28.96
N ARG A 279 -3.92 11.54 28.92
CA ARG A 279 -4.38 10.70 30.02
C ARG A 279 -3.39 9.57 30.30
N LEU A 280 -2.94 8.88 29.26
CA LEU A 280 -1.98 7.78 29.36
C LEU A 280 -0.60 8.27 29.83
N TYR A 281 -0.13 9.41 29.32
CA TYR A 281 1.09 10.02 29.78
C TYR A 281 1.07 10.29 31.28
N LYS A 282 0.00 10.91 31.80
CA LYS A 282 -0.15 11.16 33.25
C LYS A 282 -0.21 9.87 34.08
N LYS A 283 -0.78 8.78 33.53
CA LYS A 283 -0.91 7.49 34.21
C LYS A 283 0.42 6.73 34.32
N TYR A 284 1.30 6.87 33.31
CA TYR A 284 2.49 6.00 33.19
C TYR A 284 3.83 6.74 33.17
N HIS A 285 3.86 8.09 33.10
CA HIS A 285 5.12 8.85 33.04
C HIS A 285 6.05 8.55 34.22
N ASP A 286 5.54 8.57 35.47
CA ASP A 286 6.30 8.29 36.64
C ASP A 286 6.78 6.82 36.74
N LYS A 287 6.25 5.95 35.89
CA LYS A 287 6.67 4.55 35.76
C LYS A 287 7.71 4.33 34.66
N GLY A 288 8.10 5.39 33.94
CA GLY A 288 9.12 5.34 32.90
C GLY A 288 8.58 5.34 31.49
N PHE A 289 7.30 5.75 31.29
CA PHE A 289 6.73 6.05 29.96
C PHE A 289 7.07 7.47 29.54
N GLU A 290 7.37 7.65 28.26
CA GLU A 290 7.63 8.98 27.68
C GLU A 290 6.92 9.10 26.33
N VAL A 291 6.66 10.34 25.91
CA VAL A 291 6.13 10.65 24.57
C VAL A 291 7.07 11.65 23.90
N LEU A 292 7.38 11.41 22.64
CA LEU A 292 8.05 12.35 21.76
C LEU A 292 7.12 12.71 20.61
N GLY A 293 6.56 13.92 20.62
CA GLY A 293 5.75 14.41 19.51
C GLY A 293 6.62 14.90 18.37
N VAL A 294 6.52 14.27 17.19
CA VAL A 294 7.22 14.67 15.97
C VAL A 294 6.23 15.35 15.05
N SER A 295 6.34 16.68 14.92
CA SER A 295 5.40 17.45 14.13
C SER A 295 5.78 17.53 12.66
N LEU A 296 4.79 17.31 11.79
CA LEU A 296 4.84 17.52 10.34
C LEU A 296 4.26 18.89 9.95
N ASP A 297 4.31 19.87 10.85
CA ASP A 297 3.95 21.24 10.52
C ASP A 297 5.06 21.94 9.72
N GLU A 298 4.67 22.84 8.82
CA GLU A 298 5.58 23.75 8.13
C GLU A 298 5.63 25.14 8.82
N SER A 299 4.64 25.46 9.70
CA SER A 299 4.60 26.68 10.49
C SER A 299 4.84 26.39 11.97
N LYS A 300 5.92 26.96 12.48
CA LYS A 300 6.30 26.89 13.88
C LYS A 300 5.22 27.46 14.81
N GLU A 301 4.60 28.56 14.40
CA GLU A 301 3.57 29.26 15.18
C GLU A 301 2.32 28.40 15.33
N LYS A 302 1.86 27.76 14.25
CA LYS A 302 0.68 26.86 14.27
C LYS A 302 0.95 25.64 15.12
N TRP A 303 2.14 25.05 14.99
CA TRP A 303 2.59 23.92 15.80
C TRP A 303 2.57 24.23 17.29
N ILE A 304 3.24 25.33 17.73
CA ILE A 304 3.27 25.76 19.12
C ILE A 304 1.87 26.08 19.66
N ALA A 305 1.05 26.76 18.87
CA ALA A 305 -0.33 27.06 19.25
C ALA A 305 -1.16 25.78 19.47
N ALA A 306 -0.95 24.74 18.65
CA ALA A 306 -1.62 23.46 18.81
C ALA A 306 -1.15 22.70 20.05
N ILE A 307 0.15 22.63 20.34
CA ILE A 307 0.69 22.06 21.58
C ILE A 307 0.00 22.69 22.80
N LYS A 308 -0.05 24.02 22.83
CA LYS A 308 -0.66 24.75 23.96
C LYS A 308 -2.17 24.51 24.04
N LYS A 309 -2.87 24.53 22.90
CA LYS A 309 -4.33 24.37 22.86
C LYS A 309 -4.76 22.98 23.33
N ASP A 310 -4.01 21.93 22.96
CA ASP A 310 -4.33 20.55 23.29
C ASP A 310 -3.73 20.10 24.64
N GLY A 311 -2.93 20.96 25.30
CA GLY A 311 -2.31 20.67 26.58
C GLY A 311 -1.29 19.55 26.53
N LEU A 312 -0.50 19.47 25.45
CA LEU A 312 0.52 18.43 25.27
C LEU A 312 1.75 18.78 26.13
N ILE A 313 2.00 17.97 27.14
CA ILE A 313 2.94 18.28 28.24
C ILE A 313 4.30 17.57 28.11
N TRP A 314 4.53 16.86 27.02
CA TRP A 314 5.77 16.13 26.74
C TRP A 314 6.67 16.89 25.74
N ASN A 315 7.79 16.29 25.40
CA ASN A 315 8.73 16.87 24.45
C ASN A 315 8.20 16.82 23.00
N HIS A 316 8.39 17.88 22.28
CA HIS A 316 8.04 17.98 20.86
C HIS A 316 9.24 18.41 20.04
N VAL A 317 9.32 17.88 18.81
CA VAL A 317 10.36 18.24 17.85
C VAL A 317 9.77 18.38 16.43
N SER A 318 10.44 19.16 15.59
CA SER A 318 10.08 19.31 14.16
C SER A 318 11.27 19.81 13.36
N ASP A 319 11.36 19.41 12.10
CA ASP A 319 12.23 20.01 11.09
C ASP A 319 11.50 21.03 10.21
N LEU A 320 10.21 21.25 10.45
CA LEU A 320 9.30 22.17 9.77
C LEU A 320 9.24 21.96 8.24
N LYS A 321 9.35 20.71 7.78
CA LYS A 321 9.37 20.34 6.36
C LYS A 321 8.11 19.61 5.88
N GLY A 322 7.08 19.53 6.70
CA GLY A 322 5.85 18.84 6.36
C GLY A 322 6.11 17.38 5.97
N TRP A 323 5.53 16.95 4.88
CA TRP A 323 5.74 15.60 4.33
C TRP A 323 7.16 15.35 3.79
N SER A 324 7.95 16.40 3.56
CA SER A 324 9.37 16.30 3.20
C SER A 324 10.28 16.14 4.41
N SER A 325 9.73 15.91 5.61
CA SER A 325 10.49 15.66 6.83
C SER A 325 11.40 14.45 6.68
N GLN A 326 12.62 14.57 7.21
CA GLN A 326 13.55 13.45 7.28
C GLN A 326 12.95 12.26 8.05
N ALA A 327 12.12 12.51 9.06
CA ALA A 327 11.45 11.44 9.80
C ALA A 327 10.48 10.66 8.94
N CYS A 328 9.72 11.30 8.03
CA CYS A 328 8.85 10.60 7.09
C CYS A 328 9.66 9.63 6.21
N ALA A 329 10.80 10.09 5.67
CA ALA A 329 11.66 9.24 4.84
C ALA A 329 12.31 8.09 5.64
N LEU A 330 12.74 8.33 6.89
CA LEU A 330 13.37 7.32 7.74
C LEU A 330 12.42 6.20 8.14
N TYR A 331 11.16 6.54 8.41
CA TYR A 331 10.16 5.63 8.96
C TYR A 331 9.11 5.17 7.94
N GLY A 332 9.19 5.63 6.69
CA GLY A 332 8.23 5.28 5.63
C GLY A 332 6.82 5.81 5.92
N ILE A 333 6.70 7.03 6.47
CA ILE A 333 5.42 7.59 6.90
C ILE A 333 4.74 8.27 5.72
N GLU A 334 3.60 7.74 5.31
CA GLU A 334 2.76 8.26 4.20
C GLU A 334 1.44 8.87 4.69
N ALA A 335 1.08 8.63 5.96
CA ALA A 335 -0.15 9.16 6.57
C ALA A 335 0.03 9.40 8.08
N ILE A 336 -0.68 10.38 8.63
CA ILE A 336 -0.79 10.63 10.07
C ILE A 336 -2.28 10.61 10.50
N PRO A 337 -2.58 10.22 11.76
CA PRO A 337 -1.66 9.93 12.86
C PRO A 337 -0.91 8.61 12.65
N PHE A 338 0.38 8.60 12.99
CA PHE A 338 1.21 7.42 13.01
C PHE A 338 2.02 7.39 14.31
N THR A 339 2.13 6.22 14.94
CA THR A 339 2.84 6.09 16.21
C THR A 339 3.79 4.90 16.17
N ILE A 340 4.91 5.02 16.91
CA ILE A 340 5.86 3.93 17.12
C ILE A 340 6.11 3.85 18.61
N LEU A 341 5.93 2.66 19.19
CA LEU A 341 6.26 2.40 20.58
C LEU A 341 7.61 1.71 20.67
N LEU A 342 8.51 2.27 21.48
CA LEU A 342 9.86 1.78 21.68
C LEU A 342 10.03 1.22 23.10
N ASP A 343 10.83 0.16 23.24
CA ASP A 343 11.30 -0.32 24.54
C ASP A 343 12.41 0.59 25.12
N LYS A 344 12.92 0.23 26.30
CA LYS A 344 13.98 0.97 27.00
C LYS A 344 15.31 0.99 26.23
N GLU A 345 15.57 -0.02 25.41
CA GLU A 345 16.72 -0.14 24.53
C GLU A 345 16.51 0.64 23.23
N GLY A 346 15.29 1.17 23.00
CA GLY A 346 14.88 1.91 21.81
C GLY A 346 14.63 1.02 20.59
N LYS A 347 14.26 -0.23 20.81
CA LYS A 347 13.76 -1.11 19.77
C LYS A 347 12.27 -0.90 19.57
N ILE A 348 11.81 -1.07 18.36
CA ILE A 348 10.39 -0.96 18.00
C ILE A 348 9.64 -2.18 18.54
N ILE A 349 8.66 -1.96 19.40
CA ILE A 349 7.84 -3.03 19.98
C ILE A 349 6.39 -3.01 19.45
N ALA A 350 5.94 -1.88 18.93
CA ALA A 350 4.65 -1.78 18.25
C ALA A 350 4.60 -0.53 17.36
N LYS A 351 3.66 -0.52 16.40
CA LYS A 351 3.38 0.62 15.53
C LYS A 351 1.88 0.87 15.43
N SER A 352 1.50 2.09 15.05
CA SER A 352 0.14 2.52 14.77
C SER A 352 -0.87 2.27 15.89
N LEU A 353 -0.40 2.15 17.15
CA LEU A 353 -1.27 1.98 18.32
C LEU A 353 -1.96 3.29 18.67
N ARG A 354 -3.28 3.21 18.93
CA ARG A 354 -4.13 4.33 19.34
C ARG A 354 -5.29 3.84 20.20
N GLY A 355 -5.95 4.77 20.90
CA GLY A 355 -7.15 4.45 21.69
C GLY A 355 -6.89 3.31 22.67
N ARG A 356 -7.81 2.34 22.66
CA ARG A 356 -7.76 1.17 23.55
C ARG A 356 -6.54 0.29 23.29
N ALA A 357 -6.12 0.10 22.04
CA ALA A 357 -4.96 -0.74 21.71
C ALA A 357 -3.64 -0.18 22.30
N LEU A 358 -3.48 1.15 22.35
CA LEU A 358 -2.34 1.77 23.03
C LEU A 358 -2.43 1.58 24.54
N GLU A 359 -3.60 1.74 25.12
CA GLU A 359 -3.82 1.54 26.56
C GLU A 359 -3.52 0.11 26.99
N ASP A 360 -4.08 -0.88 26.30
CA ASP A 360 -3.86 -2.31 26.58
C ASP A 360 -2.37 -2.67 26.47
N LYS A 361 -1.65 -2.11 25.48
CA LYS A 361 -0.22 -2.35 25.33
C LYS A 361 0.61 -1.70 26.47
N LEU A 362 0.22 -0.53 26.92
CA LEU A 362 0.88 0.10 28.08
C LEU A 362 0.54 -0.63 29.39
N GLU A 363 -0.66 -1.17 29.55
CA GLU A 363 -1.03 -2.01 30.70
C GLU A 363 -0.21 -3.31 30.77
N GLU A 364 0.14 -3.88 29.59
CA GLU A 364 1.02 -5.05 29.52
C GLU A 364 2.47 -4.72 29.95
N LEU A 365 2.94 -3.50 29.70
CA LEU A 365 4.34 -3.09 29.91
C LEU A 365 4.63 -2.53 31.31
N PHE A 366 3.60 -2.04 32.04
CA PHE A 366 3.71 -1.33 33.32
C PHE A 366 2.82 -1.93 34.44
#